data_1ef6629f7d915314b9b760f7e781b903
#
_entry.id   1ef6629f7d915314b9b760f7e781b903
#
_cell.length_a   1.000
_cell.length_b   1.000
_cell.length_c   1.000
_cell.angle_alpha   90.00
_cell.angle_beta   90.00
_cell.angle_gamma   90.00
#
_symmetry.space_group_name_H-M   'P 1'
#
loop_
_entity.id
_entity.type
_entity.pdbx_description
1 polymer ?
#
loop_
_entity_poly.entity_id
_entity_poly.type
_entity_poly.pdbx_seq_one_letter_code
_entity_poly.pdbx_strand_id
1 'polypeptide(L)'
;MIVLKGRQKRYLRGLANGLKPVVHIGKAGLTQNLVKTIDEALDLHELIKIRFLEYEREEKKQLIEEISSTLAVLVVGSIGHTVLFYRLQGDPSERKISLPVGISQEK
;
A
#
# COMPACT_ATOMS: atom_id res chain seq x y z
N MET A 1 -11.53 2.01 11.48
CA MET A 1 -10.86 1.70 10.20
C MET A 1 -11.03 2.86 9.23
N ILE A 2 -9.98 3.19 8.53
CA ILE A 2 -10.06 4.27 7.55
C ILE A 2 -10.53 3.72 6.21
N VAL A 3 -11.41 4.46 5.56
CA VAL A 3 -11.89 4.11 4.23
C VAL A 3 -11.53 5.27 3.30
N LEU A 4 -10.82 4.96 2.22
CA LEU A 4 -10.39 5.98 1.28
C LEU A 4 -11.48 6.26 0.26
N LYS A 5 -11.75 7.52 0.05
CA LYS A 5 -12.64 7.96 -1.02
C LYS A 5 -11.87 8.05 -2.33
N GLY A 6 -12.62 8.10 -3.43
CA GLY A 6 -11.99 8.16 -4.75
C GLY A 6 -11.02 9.31 -4.91
N ARG A 7 -11.36 10.48 -4.37
CA ARG A 7 -10.47 11.64 -4.41
C ARG A 7 -9.17 11.36 -3.68
N GLN A 8 -9.26 10.71 -2.52
CA GLN A 8 -8.07 10.41 -1.74
C GLN A 8 -7.20 9.37 -2.42
N LYS A 9 -7.83 8.34 -3.02
CA LYS A 9 -7.08 7.34 -3.78
C LYS A 9 -6.36 7.98 -4.96
N ARG A 10 -7.03 8.90 -5.65
CA ARG A 10 -6.43 9.59 -6.79
C ARG A 10 -5.24 10.42 -6.35
N TYR A 11 -5.36 11.09 -5.22
CA TYR A 11 -4.27 11.87 -4.66
C TYR A 11 -3.07 10.98 -4.35
N LEU A 12 -3.32 9.84 -3.70
CA LEU A 12 -2.24 8.91 -3.37
C LEU A 12 -1.59 8.33 -4.62
N ARG A 13 -2.38 8.01 -5.64
CA ARG A 13 -1.80 7.53 -6.90
C ARG A 13 -0.90 8.58 -7.53
N GLY A 14 -1.28 9.85 -7.43
CA GLY A 14 -0.44 10.94 -7.92
C GLY A 14 0.87 11.02 -7.18
N LEU A 15 0.83 10.92 -5.85
CA LEU A 15 2.06 10.93 -5.05
C LEU A 15 2.96 9.76 -5.40
N ALA A 16 2.36 8.63 -5.75
CA ALA A 16 3.12 7.42 -6.00
C ALA A 16 3.89 7.45 -7.32
N ASN A 17 3.57 8.38 -8.22
CA ASN A 17 4.23 8.43 -9.51
C ASN A 17 5.75 8.53 -9.41
N GLY A 18 6.25 9.22 -8.40
CA GLY A 18 7.69 9.39 -8.23
C GLY A 18 8.33 8.34 -7.35
N LEU A 19 7.56 7.42 -6.81
CA LEU A 19 8.08 6.42 -5.90
C LEU A 19 8.60 5.20 -6.63
N LYS A 20 9.61 4.57 -6.05
CA LYS A 20 10.11 3.29 -6.54
C LYS A 20 9.57 2.18 -5.64
N PRO A 21 9.43 0.95 -6.16
CA PRO A 21 9.00 -0.16 -5.31
C PRO A 21 9.96 -0.36 -4.16
N VAL A 22 9.40 -0.56 -2.95
CA VAL A 22 10.22 -0.82 -1.78
C VAL A 22 10.67 -2.28 -1.73
N VAL A 23 9.88 -3.18 -2.31
CA VAL A 23 10.25 -4.58 -2.41
C VAL A 23 9.75 -5.16 -3.72
N HIS A 24 10.37 -6.26 -4.13
CA HIS A 24 9.92 -7.07 -5.26
C HIS A 24 9.60 -8.44 -4.69
N ILE A 25 8.39 -8.93 -4.92
CA ILE A 25 7.99 -10.25 -4.45
C ILE A 25 8.15 -11.23 -5.60
N GLY A 26 9.06 -12.18 -5.42
CA GLY A 26 9.35 -13.19 -6.42
C GLY A 26 8.78 -14.55 -6.05
N LYS A 27 9.41 -15.61 -6.57
CA LYS A 27 8.88 -16.96 -6.39
C LYS A 27 8.77 -17.42 -4.95
N ALA A 28 9.61 -16.91 -4.07
CA ALA A 28 9.57 -17.29 -2.67
C ALA A 28 8.28 -16.82 -1.99
N GLY A 29 7.57 -15.91 -2.62
CA GLY A 29 6.32 -15.41 -2.07
C GLY A 29 6.55 -14.51 -0.88
N LEU A 30 5.56 -14.47 0.01
CA LEU A 30 5.56 -13.57 1.14
C LEU A 30 6.23 -14.24 2.33
N THR A 31 7.53 -14.04 2.47
CA THR A 31 8.30 -14.59 3.59
C THR A 31 8.15 -13.71 4.81
N GLN A 32 8.53 -14.25 5.98
CA GLN A 32 8.48 -13.46 7.22
C GLN A 32 9.37 -12.23 7.15
N ASN A 33 10.56 -12.36 6.57
CA ASN A 33 11.44 -11.22 6.41
C ASN A 33 10.82 -10.16 5.53
N LEU A 34 10.14 -10.58 4.48
CA LEU A 34 9.50 -9.65 3.56
C LEU A 34 8.34 -8.93 4.23
N VAL A 35 7.54 -9.66 5.02
CA VAL A 35 6.46 -9.06 5.77
C VAL A 35 6.99 -7.97 6.71
N LYS A 36 8.09 -8.25 7.39
CA LYS A 36 8.69 -7.29 8.29
C LYS A 36 9.18 -6.06 7.52
N THR A 37 9.81 -6.26 6.38
CA THR A 37 10.29 -5.16 5.56
C THR A 37 9.15 -4.27 5.10
N ILE A 38 8.05 -4.89 4.67
CA ILE A 38 6.88 -4.14 4.21
C ILE A 38 6.27 -3.37 5.38
N ASP A 39 6.15 -4.01 6.53
CA ASP A 39 5.59 -3.38 7.72
C ASP A 39 6.38 -2.14 8.11
N GLU A 40 7.70 -2.26 8.13
CA GLU A 40 8.58 -1.15 8.48
C GLU A 40 8.48 -0.03 7.45
N ALA A 41 8.39 -0.39 6.17
CA ALA A 41 8.26 0.61 5.11
C ALA A 41 6.94 1.37 5.23
N LEU A 42 5.87 0.68 5.59
CA LEU A 42 4.58 1.32 5.78
C LEU A 42 4.60 2.29 6.96
N ASP A 43 5.27 1.91 8.05
CA ASP A 43 5.41 2.80 9.19
C ASP A 43 6.19 4.05 8.83
N LEU A 44 7.19 3.90 7.99
CA LEU A 44 8.07 5.00 7.63
C LEU A 44 7.47 5.91 6.56
N HIS A 45 6.80 5.34 5.58
CA HIS A 45 6.37 6.07 4.38
C HIS A 45 4.86 6.21 4.22
N GLU A 46 4.08 5.39 4.87
CA GLU A 46 2.62 5.30 4.75
C GLU A 46 2.15 4.82 3.38
N LEU A 47 2.75 5.29 2.31
CA LEU A 47 2.41 4.91 0.94
C LEU A 47 3.61 4.24 0.30
N ILE A 48 3.43 3.02 -0.18
CA ILE A 48 4.53 2.27 -0.78
C ILE A 48 4.06 1.57 -2.04
N LYS A 49 5.03 1.23 -2.88
CA LYS A 49 4.81 0.38 -4.05
C LYS A 49 5.44 -0.97 -3.81
N ILE A 50 4.76 -2.02 -4.24
CA ILE A 50 5.31 -3.37 -4.23
C ILE A 50 5.20 -3.91 -5.64
N ARG A 51 6.29 -4.45 -6.17
CA ARG A 51 6.28 -5.07 -7.48
C ARG A 51 6.20 -6.57 -7.34
N PHE A 52 5.25 -7.17 -8.08
CA PHE A 52 5.04 -8.61 -8.06
C PHE A 52 5.65 -9.21 -9.33
N LEU A 53 6.57 -10.17 -9.15
CA LEU A 53 7.30 -10.75 -10.26
C LEU A 53 6.74 -12.11 -10.62
N GLU A 54 6.39 -12.29 -11.89
CA GLU A 54 6.06 -13.59 -12.43
C GLU A 54 4.89 -14.29 -11.74
N TYR A 55 3.83 -13.56 -11.46
CA TYR A 55 2.64 -14.14 -10.87
C TYR A 55 1.47 -14.11 -11.84
N GLU A 56 0.70 -15.20 -11.83
CA GLU A 56 -0.58 -15.22 -12.50
C GLU A 56 -1.53 -14.30 -11.75
N ARG A 57 -2.59 -13.89 -12.45
CA ARG A 57 -3.54 -12.93 -11.87
C ARG A 57 -4.10 -13.40 -10.54
N GLU A 58 -4.52 -14.68 -10.48
CA GLU A 58 -5.12 -15.20 -9.25
C GLU A 58 -4.12 -15.29 -8.11
N GLU A 59 -2.91 -15.70 -8.42
CA GLU A 59 -1.87 -15.78 -7.41
C GLU A 59 -1.55 -14.41 -6.84
N LYS A 60 -1.45 -13.42 -7.73
CA LYS A 60 -1.18 -12.05 -7.31
C LYS A 60 -2.30 -11.53 -6.43
N LYS A 61 -3.54 -11.81 -6.82
CA LYS A 61 -4.70 -11.38 -6.04
C LYS A 61 -4.66 -11.96 -4.64
N GLN A 62 -4.33 -13.24 -4.51
CA GLN A 62 -4.24 -13.88 -3.21
C GLN A 62 -3.15 -13.28 -2.34
N LEU A 63 -2.00 -12.96 -2.93
CA LEU A 63 -0.92 -12.33 -2.20
C LEU A 63 -1.32 -10.93 -1.72
N ILE A 64 -2.01 -10.19 -2.57
CA ILE A 64 -2.47 -8.85 -2.19
C ILE A 64 -3.43 -8.95 -1.02
N GLU A 65 -4.35 -9.92 -1.04
CA GLU A 65 -5.28 -10.11 0.04
C GLU A 65 -4.58 -10.51 1.33
N GLU A 66 -3.56 -11.34 1.21
CA GLU A 66 -2.78 -11.77 2.38
C GLU A 66 -2.04 -10.58 3.00
N ILE A 67 -1.41 -9.76 2.18
CA ILE A 67 -0.73 -8.56 2.66
C ILE A 67 -1.72 -7.63 3.33
N SER A 68 -2.88 -7.43 2.69
CA SER A 68 -3.88 -6.50 3.21
C SER A 68 -4.39 -6.92 4.58
N SER A 69 -4.67 -8.20 4.75
CA SER A 69 -5.21 -8.67 6.02
C SER A 69 -4.13 -8.77 7.10
N THR A 70 -2.92 -9.20 6.72
CA THR A 70 -1.85 -9.38 7.70
C THR A 70 -1.34 -8.06 8.25
N LEU A 71 -1.24 -7.05 7.39
CA LEU A 71 -0.64 -5.77 7.78
C LEU A 71 -1.65 -4.64 7.91
N ALA A 72 -2.92 -4.95 7.75
CA ALA A 72 -4.00 -3.95 7.87
C ALA A 72 -3.75 -2.75 6.96
N VAL A 73 -3.52 -3.01 5.69
CA VAL A 73 -3.24 -1.97 4.71
C VAL A 73 -4.38 -1.86 3.72
N LEU A 74 -4.44 -0.75 3.03
CA LEU A 74 -5.41 -0.51 1.98
C LEU A 74 -4.72 -0.57 0.63
N VAL A 75 -5.39 -1.19 -0.35
CA VAL A 75 -4.92 -1.19 -1.72
C VAL A 75 -5.43 0.07 -2.38
N VAL A 76 -4.51 0.90 -2.85
CA VAL A 76 -4.86 2.17 -3.47
C VAL A 76 -5.08 2.02 -4.97
N GLY A 77 -4.29 1.15 -5.59
CA GLY A 77 -4.41 0.91 -7.02
C GLY A 77 -3.30 0.00 -7.49
N SER A 78 -3.36 -0.35 -8.76
CA SER A 78 -2.31 -1.17 -9.36
C SER A 78 -2.08 -0.74 -10.80
N ILE A 79 -0.84 -0.85 -11.23
CA ILE A 79 -0.44 -0.56 -12.61
C ILE A 79 0.51 -1.66 -13.04
N GLY A 80 0.07 -2.50 -13.99
CA GLY A 80 0.87 -3.63 -14.40
C GLY A 80 1.13 -4.56 -13.23
N HIS A 81 2.39 -4.83 -12.96
CA HIS A 81 2.78 -5.72 -11.86
C HIS A 81 3.08 -4.98 -10.56
N THR A 82 2.78 -3.70 -10.50
CA THR A 82 3.06 -2.88 -9.33
C THR A 82 1.76 -2.53 -8.64
N VAL A 83 1.73 -2.69 -7.32
CA VAL A 83 0.55 -2.40 -6.52
C VAL A 83 0.91 -1.34 -5.48
N LEU A 84 -0.03 -0.41 -5.26
CA LEU A 84 0.14 0.67 -4.31
C LEU A 84 -0.61 0.32 -3.03
N PHE A 85 0.10 0.40 -1.91
CA PHE A 85 -0.47 0.13 -0.59
C PHE A 85 -0.33 1.36 0.29
N TYR A 86 -1.34 1.59 1.11
CA TYR A 86 -1.37 2.72 2.02
C TYR A 86 -1.82 2.27 3.41
N ARG A 87 -1.11 2.75 4.43
CA ARG A 87 -1.52 2.52 5.82
C ARG A 87 -1.24 3.79 6.60
N LEU A 88 -2.28 4.36 7.21
CA LEU A 88 -2.15 5.57 8.00
C LEU A 88 -1.28 5.27 9.23
N GLN A 89 -0.26 6.11 9.44
CA GLN A 89 0.57 5.99 10.62
C GLN A 89 -0.26 6.35 11.84
N GLY A 90 -0.24 5.48 12.85
CA GLY A 90 -1.03 5.67 14.06
C GLY A 90 -0.66 6.90 14.85
N ASP A 91 0.63 7.24 14.85
CA ASP A 91 1.12 8.41 15.57
C ASP A 91 1.04 9.63 14.65
N PRO A 92 0.15 10.60 14.95
CA PRO A 92 0.01 11.76 14.07
C PRO A 92 1.32 12.53 13.85
N SER A 93 2.22 12.52 14.83
CA SER A 93 3.48 13.26 14.68
C SER A 93 4.42 12.59 13.68
N GLU A 94 4.17 11.33 13.35
CA GLU A 94 5.02 10.58 12.41
C GLU A 94 4.42 10.50 11.01
N ARG A 95 3.25 11.12 10.79
CA ARG A 95 2.59 11.05 9.50
C ARG A 95 3.33 11.86 8.45
N LYS A 96 3.49 11.26 7.28
CA LYS A 96 4.21 11.87 6.16
C LYS A 96 3.28 12.44 5.10
N ILE A 97 2.05 11.93 5.05
CA ILE A 97 1.11 12.27 3.99
C ILE A 97 -0.12 12.91 4.59
N SER A 98 -0.48 14.06 4.04
CA SER A 98 -1.69 14.76 4.43
C SER A 98 -2.73 14.53 3.34
N LEU A 99 -3.71 13.69 3.63
CA LEU A 99 -4.75 13.41 2.64
C LEU A 99 -5.66 14.62 2.48
N PRO A 100 -6.15 14.84 1.25
CA PRO A 100 -7.13 15.92 1.07
C PRO A 100 -8.35 15.65 1.94
N VAL A 101 -8.82 16.69 2.59
CA VAL A 101 -10.03 16.60 3.37
C VAL A 101 -11.16 16.48 2.38
N GLY A 102 -11.73 15.31 2.32
CA GLY A 102 -12.82 15.11 1.42
C GLY A 102 -14.12 15.45 2.09
N ILE A 103 -15.11 15.55 1.29
CA ILE A 103 -16.45 15.68 1.77
C ILE A 103 -16.78 14.50 2.66
N SER A 104 -16.11 13.42 2.47
CA SER A 104 -16.29 12.23 3.25
C SER A 104 -16.01 12.43 4.73
N GLN A 105 -15.35 13.47 5.07
CA GLN A 105 -14.98 13.70 6.45
C GLN A 105 -16.11 14.25 7.28
N GLU A 106 -17.13 14.69 6.67
CA GLU A 106 -18.26 15.16 7.43
C GLU A 106 -19.04 14.06 8.00
N LYS A 107 -18.88 13.96 8.20
CA LYS A 107 -19.57 13.23 8.58
C LYS A 107 -20.00 12.92 8.84
#